data_0ee0939b384e50cc1821d07a20cef56f
#
_entry.id   0ee0939b384e50cc1821d07a20cef56f
#
_cell.length_a   1.000
_cell.length_b   1.000
_cell.length_c   1.000
_cell.angle_alpha   90.00
_cell.angle_beta   90.00
_cell.angle_gamma   90.00
#
_symmetry.space_group_name_H-M   'P 1'
#
loop_
_entity.id
_entity.type
_entity.pdbx_description
1 polymer ?
#
loop_
_entity_poly.entity_id
_entity_poly.type
_entity_poly.pdbx_seq_one_letter_code
_entity_poly.pdbx_strand_id
1 'polypeptide(L)'
;MKIINYFVTIVCISFGIAIGFYLLNGYEDKENIKLANLSSEELIFFKYKEYNTEDEMKKDVMNLNSYIYTKENDKYHVYLAITKNEKNISKIKGFFEKKGYVISEEKIMVSNEHFLKQIENYDLLLQNTDKEEVIEAIISGVLEKYEEAVREN
;
A
#
# COMPACT_ATOMS: atom_id res chain seq x y z
N MET A 1 20.66 41.97 46.53
CA MET A 1 21.07 41.47 45.17
C MET A 1 21.18 39.94 45.06
N LYS A 2 21.64 39.18 46.04
CA LYS A 2 21.74 37.70 45.95
C LYS A 2 20.40 36.95 45.88
N ILE A 3 19.38 37.43 46.61
CA ILE A 3 18.05 36.78 46.69
C ILE A 3 17.31 36.82 45.34
N ILE A 4 17.42 37.92 44.59
CA ILE A 4 16.80 38.09 43.28
C ILE A 4 17.37 37.07 42.25
N ASN A 5 18.68 36.84 42.31
CA ASN A 5 19.29 35.86 41.40
C ASN A 5 18.80 34.40 41.65
N TYR A 6 18.59 34.03 42.92
CA TYR A 6 18.05 32.72 43.28
C TYR A 6 16.60 32.56 42.81
N PHE A 7 15.79 33.62 42.92
CA PHE A 7 14.41 33.59 42.47
C PHE A 7 14.32 33.45 40.96
N VAL A 8 15.11 34.18 40.20
CA VAL A 8 15.18 34.06 38.73
C VAL A 8 15.63 32.67 38.31
N THR A 9 16.62 32.07 38.97
CA THR A 9 17.11 30.74 38.67
C THR A 9 16.02 29.67 38.89
N ILE A 10 15.24 29.74 39.97
CA ILE A 10 14.15 28.81 40.28
C ILE A 10 13.04 28.93 39.23
N VAL A 11 12.68 30.14 38.81
CA VAL A 11 11.67 30.37 37.78
C VAL A 11 12.13 29.81 36.44
N CYS A 12 13.39 29.99 36.04
CA CYS A 12 13.90 29.42 34.80
C CYS A 12 13.92 27.90 34.81
N ILE A 13 14.26 27.25 35.92
CA ILE A 13 14.24 25.79 36.04
C ILE A 13 12.80 25.24 35.95
N SER A 14 11.85 25.87 36.64
CA SER A 14 10.44 25.42 36.58
C SER A 14 9.81 25.58 35.18
N PHE A 15 10.16 26.65 34.47
CA PHE A 15 9.75 26.84 33.07
C PHE A 15 10.39 25.80 32.15
N GLY A 16 11.66 25.48 32.31
CA GLY A 16 12.33 24.44 31.53
C GLY A 16 11.72 23.06 31.73
N ILE A 17 11.36 22.70 32.97
CA ILE A 17 10.66 21.44 33.26
C ILE A 17 9.27 21.42 32.65
N ALA A 18 8.50 22.49 32.72
CA ALA A 18 7.16 22.58 32.15
C ALA A 18 7.18 22.46 30.62
N ILE A 19 8.13 23.12 29.95
CA ILE A 19 8.29 23.02 28.48
C ILE A 19 8.76 21.62 28.10
N GLY A 20 9.71 21.03 28.83
CA GLY A 20 10.18 19.66 28.61
C GLY A 20 9.06 18.63 28.74
N PHE A 21 8.20 18.76 29.74
CA PHE A 21 7.05 17.88 29.95
C PHE A 21 6.00 18.05 28.84
N TYR A 22 5.75 19.27 28.40
CA TYR A 22 4.83 19.55 27.28
C TYR A 22 5.33 18.98 25.95
N LEU A 23 6.64 19.08 25.69
CA LEU A 23 7.24 18.51 24.49
C LEU A 23 7.22 16.97 24.53
N LEU A 24 7.53 16.35 25.66
CA LEU A 24 7.50 14.89 25.82
C LEU A 24 6.08 14.34 25.62
N ASN A 25 5.07 14.93 26.26
CA ASN A 25 3.68 14.50 26.05
C ASN A 25 3.19 14.75 24.62
N GLY A 26 3.65 15.81 23.97
CA GLY A 26 3.33 16.05 22.55
C GLY A 26 4.02 15.07 21.59
N TYR A 27 5.13 14.46 22.00
CA TYR A 27 5.78 13.38 21.23
C TYR A 27 5.11 12.02 21.45
N GLU A 28 4.70 11.69 22.66
CA GLU A 28 3.98 10.45 22.96
C GLU A 28 2.63 10.39 22.24
N ASP A 29 1.88 11.50 22.17
CA ASP A 29 0.63 11.57 21.43
C ASP A 29 0.82 11.38 19.90
N LYS A 30 1.95 11.84 19.33
CA LYS A 30 2.24 11.65 17.91
C LYS A 30 2.66 10.22 17.56
N GLU A 31 3.37 9.53 18.45
CA GLU A 31 3.71 8.11 18.24
C GLU A 31 2.48 7.21 18.40
N ASN A 32 1.63 7.47 19.37
CA ASN A 32 0.38 6.73 19.56
C ASN A 32 -0.63 6.97 18.41
N ILE A 33 -0.64 8.16 17.83
CA ILE A 33 -1.48 8.46 16.64
C ILE A 33 -0.94 7.74 15.39
N LYS A 34 0.38 7.56 15.25
CA LYS A 34 0.96 6.78 14.13
C LYS A 34 0.67 5.29 14.25
N LEU A 35 0.69 4.72 15.45
CA LEU A 35 0.37 3.30 15.69
C LEU A 35 -1.15 3.01 15.59
N ALA A 36 -2.02 3.98 15.87
CA ALA A 36 -3.47 3.79 15.81
C ALA A 36 -4.06 3.89 14.38
N ASN A 37 -3.28 4.38 13.39
CA ASN A 37 -3.73 4.62 12.02
C ASN A 37 -3.02 3.77 10.95
N LEU A 38 -2.38 2.67 11.32
CA LEU A 38 -2.00 1.64 10.35
C LEU A 38 -3.27 0.85 10.00
N SER A 39 -4.15 1.48 9.23
CA SER A 39 -5.29 0.79 8.63
C SER A 39 -4.74 -0.21 7.61
N SER A 40 -4.63 -1.47 8.01
CA SER A 40 -4.43 -2.54 7.07
C SER A 40 -5.79 -2.93 6.50
N GLU A 41 -5.89 -3.03 5.18
CA GLU A 41 -7.10 -3.45 4.49
C GLU A 41 -6.84 -4.67 3.63
N GLU A 42 -7.83 -5.54 3.53
CA GLU A 42 -7.79 -6.71 2.68
C GLU A 42 -8.07 -6.29 1.23
N LEU A 43 -7.11 -6.54 0.34
CA LEU A 43 -7.24 -6.32 -1.09
C LEU A 43 -7.28 -7.65 -1.83
N ILE A 44 -7.91 -7.65 -3.00
CA ILE A 44 -8.04 -8.81 -3.87
C ILE A 44 -6.97 -8.71 -4.94
N PHE A 45 -6.03 -9.63 -4.91
CA PHE A 45 -4.97 -9.79 -5.89
C PHE A 45 -5.36 -10.88 -6.88
N PHE A 46 -5.13 -10.65 -8.16
CA PHE A 46 -5.41 -11.62 -9.20
C PHE A 46 -4.13 -12.34 -9.61
N LYS A 47 -3.94 -13.53 -9.02
CA LYS A 47 -2.78 -14.38 -9.24
C LYS A 47 -2.87 -15.08 -10.59
N TYR A 48 -1.81 -14.95 -11.37
CA TYR A 48 -1.68 -15.61 -12.67
C TYR A 48 -1.10 -17.02 -12.51
N LYS A 49 0.15 -17.09 -12.05
CA LYS A 49 0.88 -18.35 -11.86
C LYS A 49 1.87 -18.24 -10.72
N GLU A 50 2.38 -19.40 -10.31
CA GLU A 50 3.56 -19.50 -9.46
C GLU A 50 4.67 -20.27 -10.16
N TYR A 51 5.93 -19.92 -9.84
CA TYR A 51 7.14 -20.48 -10.46
C TYR A 51 8.15 -20.85 -9.38
N ASN A 52 8.93 -21.91 -9.64
CA ASN A 52 9.98 -22.32 -8.73
C ASN A 52 11.27 -21.51 -8.90
N THR A 53 11.47 -20.92 -10.08
CA THR A 53 12.67 -20.12 -10.38
C THR A 53 12.30 -18.79 -11.04
N GLU A 54 13.16 -17.79 -10.83
CA GLU A 54 13.01 -16.46 -11.43
C GLU A 54 13.14 -16.53 -12.97
N ASP A 55 13.98 -17.40 -13.48
CA ASP A 55 14.20 -17.57 -14.93
C ASP A 55 12.97 -18.14 -15.64
N GLU A 56 12.28 -19.11 -15.01
CA GLU A 56 11.00 -19.61 -15.52
C GLU A 56 9.93 -18.52 -15.54
N MET A 57 9.81 -17.77 -14.43
CA MET A 57 8.88 -16.64 -14.35
C MET A 57 9.17 -15.62 -15.45
N LYS A 58 10.41 -15.12 -15.55
CA LYS A 58 10.78 -14.09 -16.54
C LYS A 58 10.48 -14.49 -17.98
N LYS A 59 10.68 -15.77 -18.32
CA LYS A 59 10.37 -16.29 -19.66
C LYS A 59 8.87 -16.27 -19.96
N ASP A 60 8.05 -16.67 -18.99
CA ASP A 60 6.59 -16.75 -19.18
C ASP A 60 5.92 -15.38 -19.19
N VAL A 61 6.39 -14.45 -18.35
CA VAL A 61 5.80 -13.11 -18.24
C VAL A 61 6.32 -12.10 -19.28
N MET A 62 7.26 -12.49 -20.13
CA MET A 62 7.91 -11.59 -21.10
C MET A 62 6.93 -10.89 -22.06
N ASN A 63 5.78 -11.50 -22.32
CA ASN A 63 4.72 -10.97 -23.19
C ASN A 63 3.59 -10.27 -22.42
N LEU A 64 3.68 -10.15 -21.10
CA LEU A 64 2.70 -9.42 -20.30
C LEU A 64 3.03 -7.92 -20.30
N ASN A 65 2.02 -7.08 -20.50
CA ASN A 65 2.19 -5.63 -20.53
C ASN A 65 2.51 -5.06 -19.15
N SER A 66 1.91 -5.65 -18.09
CA SER A 66 2.18 -5.28 -16.70
C SER A 66 1.92 -6.46 -15.78
N TYR A 67 2.72 -6.58 -14.76
CA TYR A 67 2.60 -7.56 -13.67
C TYR A 67 3.43 -7.11 -12.48
N ILE A 68 3.10 -7.65 -11.32
CA ILE A 68 3.96 -7.61 -10.14
C ILE A 68 4.25 -9.03 -9.69
N TYR A 69 5.30 -9.23 -8.92
CA TYR A 69 5.57 -10.53 -8.33
C TYR A 69 6.07 -10.40 -6.88
N THR A 70 5.81 -11.44 -6.11
CA THR A 70 6.36 -11.62 -4.76
C THR A 70 7.12 -12.93 -4.69
N LYS A 71 8.11 -13.01 -3.79
CA LYS A 71 8.79 -14.27 -3.49
C LYS A 71 8.37 -14.72 -2.10
N GLU A 72 7.69 -15.85 -2.03
CA GLU A 72 7.21 -16.44 -0.79
C GLU A 72 7.44 -17.96 -0.80
N ASN A 73 7.96 -18.52 0.29
CA ASN A 73 8.26 -19.96 0.42
C ASN A 73 9.08 -20.52 -0.75
N ASP A 74 10.11 -19.77 -1.18
CA ASP A 74 10.99 -20.07 -2.32
C ASP A 74 10.30 -20.17 -3.69
N LYS A 75 9.05 -19.69 -3.81
CA LYS A 75 8.31 -19.58 -5.05
C LYS A 75 8.05 -18.12 -5.44
N TYR A 76 7.95 -17.89 -6.73
CA TYR A 76 7.58 -16.59 -7.32
C TYR A 76 6.10 -16.61 -7.68
N HIS A 77 5.31 -15.74 -7.06
CA HIS A 77 3.88 -15.57 -7.31
C HIS A 77 3.68 -14.33 -8.18
N VAL A 78 3.06 -14.48 -9.33
CA VAL A 78 2.82 -13.37 -10.27
C VAL A 78 1.37 -12.95 -10.21
N TYR A 79 1.14 -11.64 -10.11
CA TYR A 79 -0.18 -11.02 -10.05
C TYR A 79 -0.37 -10.04 -11.20
N LEU A 80 -1.54 -10.05 -11.81
CA LEU A 80 -1.87 -9.23 -12.98
C LEU A 80 -2.80 -8.06 -12.67
N ALA A 81 -3.48 -8.05 -11.54
CA ALA A 81 -4.35 -6.97 -11.10
C ALA A 81 -4.54 -6.96 -9.59
N ILE A 82 -4.95 -5.81 -9.07
CA ILE A 82 -5.35 -5.61 -7.67
C ILE A 82 -6.63 -4.78 -7.67
N THR A 83 -7.57 -5.10 -6.78
CA THR A 83 -8.78 -4.29 -6.51
C THR A 83 -9.14 -4.40 -5.03
N LYS A 84 -9.74 -3.35 -4.49
CA LYS A 84 -10.39 -3.37 -3.18
C LYS A 84 -11.88 -3.74 -3.30
N ASN A 85 -12.47 -3.51 -4.48
CA ASN A 85 -13.89 -3.60 -4.69
C ASN A 85 -14.31 -4.92 -5.36
N GLU A 86 -15.05 -5.73 -4.63
CA GLU A 86 -15.56 -7.03 -5.12
C GLU A 86 -16.40 -6.91 -6.41
N LYS A 87 -17.04 -5.75 -6.65
CA LYS A 87 -17.82 -5.52 -7.89
C LYS A 87 -16.94 -5.52 -9.14
N ASN A 88 -15.64 -5.27 -9.01
CA ASN A 88 -14.71 -5.28 -10.13
C ASN A 88 -14.20 -6.68 -10.49
N ILE A 89 -14.40 -7.69 -9.64
CA ILE A 89 -13.88 -9.06 -9.84
C ILE A 89 -14.29 -9.62 -11.19
N SER A 90 -15.59 -9.61 -11.48
CA SER A 90 -16.11 -10.19 -12.75
C SER A 90 -15.57 -9.46 -13.97
N LYS A 91 -15.40 -8.13 -13.89
CA LYS A 91 -14.85 -7.32 -14.98
C LYS A 91 -13.39 -7.65 -15.24
N ILE A 92 -12.58 -7.73 -14.17
CA ILE A 92 -11.16 -8.06 -14.26
C ILE A 92 -10.97 -9.47 -14.80
N LYS A 93 -11.71 -10.45 -14.27
CA LYS A 93 -11.67 -11.85 -14.77
C LYS A 93 -12.03 -11.91 -16.25
N GLY A 94 -13.16 -11.33 -16.63
CA GLY A 94 -13.61 -11.32 -18.03
C GLY A 94 -12.60 -10.65 -18.99
N PHE A 95 -11.90 -9.60 -18.53
CA PHE A 95 -10.84 -8.95 -19.30
C PHE A 95 -9.66 -9.90 -19.56
N PHE A 96 -9.17 -10.62 -18.53
CA PHE A 96 -8.04 -11.54 -18.67
C PHE A 96 -8.44 -12.84 -19.40
N GLU A 97 -9.65 -13.35 -19.19
CA GLU A 97 -10.18 -14.51 -19.91
C GLU A 97 -10.25 -14.27 -21.43
N LYS A 98 -10.70 -13.09 -21.87
CA LYS A 98 -10.68 -12.70 -23.28
C LYS A 98 -9.28 -12.68 -23.88
N LYS A 99 -8.26 -12.36 -23.07
CA LYS A 99 -6.85 -12.40 -23.47
C LYS A 99 -6.23 -13.81 -23.35
N GLY A 100 -6.99 -14.81 -22.91
CA GLY A 100 -6.54 -16.19 -22.77
C GLY A 100 -5.78 -16.49 -21.47
N TYR A 101 -5.83 -15.58 -20.49
CA TYR A 101 -5.19 -15.78 -19.20
C TYR A 101 -6.16 -16.38 -18.17
N VAL A 102 -5.72 -17.38 -17.45
CA VAL A 102 -6.44 -17.95 -16.30
C VAL A 102 -5.87 -17.33 -15.03
N ILE A 103 -6.73 -16.68 -14.25
CA ILE A 103 -6.34 -16.01 -13.01
C ILE A 103 -7.19 -16.49 -11.83
N SER A 104 -6.63 -16.48 -10.64
CA SER A 104 -7.30 -16.80 -9.38
C SER A 104 -7.25 -15.63 -8.41
N GLU A 105 -8.22 -15.54 -7.53
CA GLU A 105 -8.27 -14.51 -6.49
C GLU A 105 -7.47 -14.95 -5.26
N GLU A 106 -6.72 -14.01 -4.70
CA GLU A 106 -6.02 -14.15 -3.42
C GLU A 106 -6.22 -12.88 -2.60
N LYS A 107 -6.56 -13.01 -1.31
CA LYS A 107 -6.78 -11.89 -0.42
C LYS A 107 -5.52 -11.61 0.37
N ILE A 108 -5.01 -10.38 0.26
CA ILE A 108 -3.75 -9.95 0.86
C ILE A 108 -3.98 -8.69 1.68
N MET A 109 -3.45 -8.67 2.92
CA MET A 109 -3.50 -7.49 3.79
C MET A 109 -2.45 -6.47 3.36
N VAL A 110 -2.87 -5.23 3.11
CA VAL A 110 -2.01 -4.11 2.73
C VAL A 110 -2.17 -2.97 3.72
N SER A 111 -1.06 -2.42 4.21
CA SER A 111 -1.03 -1.38 5.25
C SER A 111 -0.57 0.00 4.76
N ASN A 112 -0.24 0.18 3.48
CA ASN A 112 0.18 1.47 2.93
C ASN A 112 -1.05 2.38 2.72
N GLU A 113 -1.26 3.35 3.62
CA GLU A 113 -2.42 4.26 3.61
C GLU A 113 -2.52 5.07 2.31
N HIS A 114 -1.39 5.50 1.76
CA HIS A 114 -1.37 6.28 0.53
C HIS A 114 -1.87 5.45 -0.66
N PHE A 115 -1.40 4.22 -0.78
CA PHE A 115 -1.87 3.29 -1.81
C PHE A 115 -3.36 2.94 -1.61
N LEU A 116 -3.80 2.68 -0.37
CA LEU A 116 -5.19 2.36 -0.05
C LEU A 116 -6.17 3.46 -0.46
N LYS A 117 -5.77 4.74 -0.35
CA LYS A 117 -6.57 5.87 -0.85
C LYS A 117 -6.57 5.97 -2.38
N GLN A 118 -5.46 5.63 -3.02
CA GLN A 118 -5.37 5.68 -4.48
C GLN A 118 -6.18 4.59 -5.16
N ILE A 119 -6.16 3.36 -4.63
CA ILE A 119 -6.87 2.22 -5.22
C ILE A 119 -8.39 2.45 -5.27
N GLU A 120 -8.97 3.20 -4.32
CA GLU A 120 -10.39 3.54 -4.34
C GLU A 120 -10.78 4.34 -5.60
N ASN A 121 -9.93 5.28 -6.01
CA ASN A 121 -10.16 6.05 -7.24
C ASN A 121 -10.03 5.18 -8.49
N TYR A 122 -9.05 4.29 -8.56
CA TYR A 122 -8.90 3.34 -9.66
C TYR A 122 -10.08 2.38 -9.75
N ASP A 123 -10.58 1.88 -8.62
CA ASP A 123 -11.75 1.01 -8.56
C ASP A 123 -13.01 1.70 -9.09
N LEU A 124 -13.21 2.99 -8.77
CA LEU A 124 -14.31 3.77 -9.31
C LEU A 124 -14.19 3.98 -10.83
N LEU A 125 -12.98 4.25 -11.34
CA LEU A 125 -12.74 4.37 -12.78
C LEU A 125 -13.02 3.05 -13.49
N LEU A 126 -12.59 1.94 -12.90
CA LEU A 126 -12.80 0.60 -13.45
C LEU A 126 -14.28 0.24 -13.52
N GLN A 127 -15.09 0.61 -12.53
CA GLN A 127 -16.54 0.38 -12.55
C GLN A 127 -17.23 1.14 -13.70
N ASN A 128 -16.74 2.33 -14.04
CA ASN A 128 -17.38 3.24 -14.99
C ASN A 128 -16.88 3.10 -16.43
N THR A 129 -16.07 2.10 -16.74
CA THR A 129 -15.57 1.86 -18.11
C THR A 129 -15.76 0.42 -18.54
N ASP A 130 -16.10 0.21 -19.82
CA ASP A 130 -16.12 -1.10 -20.47
C ASP A 130 -15.11 -1.17 -21.64
N LYS A 131 -14.33 -0.10 -21.85
CA LYS A 131 -13.30 -0.05 -22.89
C LYS A 131 -12.06 -0.81 -22.44
N GLU A 132 -11.69 -1.86 -23.18
CA GLU A 132 -10.57 -2.74 -22.82
C GLU A 132 -9.24 -2.01 -22.67
N GLU A 133 -8.96 -1.04 -23.54
CA GLU A 133 -7.75 -0.19 -23.46
C GLU A 133 -7.69 0.63 -22.15
N VAL A 134 -8.85 1.12 -21.69
CA VAL A 134 -8.95 1.89 -20.44
C VAL A 134 -8.83 0.96 -19.24
N ILE A 135 -9.45 -0.23 -19.29
CA ILE A 135 -9.32 -1.26 -18.24
C ILE A 135 -7.84 -1.65 -18.08
N GLU A 136 -7.14 -1.90 -19.18
CA GLU A 136 -5.72 -2.24 -19.17
C GLU A 136 -4.86 -1.11 -18.56
N ALA A 137 -5.10 0.13 -18.95
CA ALA A 137 -4.37 1.29 -18.40
C ALA A 137 -4.62 1.46 -16.89
N ILE A 138 -5.85 1.25 -16.43
CA ILE A 138 -6.18 1.32 -14.99
C ILE A 138 -5.46 0.22 -14.23
N ILE A 139 -5.52 -1.04 -14.70
CA ILE A 139 -4.86 -2.18 -14.07
C ILE A 139 -3.35 -1.93 -13.97
N SER A 140 -2.72 -1.50 -15.06
CA SER A 140 -1.29 -1.17 -15.09
C SER A 140 -0.94 -0.06 -14.10
N GLY A 141 -1.75 0.99 -14.03
CA GLY A 141 -1.55 2.09 -13.08
C GLY A 141 -1.67 1.66 -11.61
N VAL A 142 -2.59 0.74 -11.30
CA VAL A 142 -2.70 0.17 -9.94
C VAL A 142 -1.46 -0.62 -9.56
N LEU A 143 -0.96 -1.48 -10.46
CA LEU A 143 0.23 -2.29 -10.21
C LEU A 143 1.48 -1.41 -10.02
N GLU A 144 1.66 -0.37 -10.86
CA GLU A 144 2.74 0.60 -10.72
C GLU A 144 2.71 1.30 -9.36
N LYS A 145 1.53 1.77 -8.93
CA LYS A 145 1.36 2.42 -7.62
C LYS A 145 1.59 1.47 -6.44
N TYR A 146 1.25 0.21 -6.58
CA TYR A 146 1.57 -0.80 -5.58
C TYR A 146 3.07 -1.05 -5.47
N GLU A 147 3.79 -1.16 -6.60
CA GLU A 147 5.25 -1.30 -6.60
C GLU A 147 5.95 -0.10 -5.95
N GLU A 148 5.51 1.14 -6.26
CA GLU A 148 6.01 2.35 -5.61
C GLU A 148 5.82 2.26 -4.09
N ALA A 149 4.61 1.91 -3.64
CA ALA A 149 4.26 1.82 -2.23
C ALA A 149 5.06 0.76 -1.45
N VAL A 150 5.45 -0.34 -2.11
CA VAL A 150 6.28 -1.40 -1.49
C VAL A 150 7.74 -1.00 -1.41
N ARG A 151 8.25 -0.20 -2.37
CA ARG A 151 9.65 0.29 -2.37
C ARG A 151 9.92 1.39 -1.34
N GLU A 152 8.89 2.11 -0.91
CA GLU A 152 8.97 3.21 0.06
C GLU A 152 8.96 2.73 1.53
N ASN A 153 8.70 1.46 1.79
CA ASN A 153 8.70 0.82 3.12
C ASN A 153 9.97 0.01 3.37
#